data_f72e4b54691773a8452bb04a10fe5db2
#
_entry.id   f72e4b54691773a8452bb04a10fe5db2
#
_cell.length_a   1.000
_cell.length_b   1.000
_cell.length_c   1.000
_cell.angle_alpha   90.00
_cell.angle_beta   90.00
_cell.angle_gamma   90.00
#
_symmetry.space_group_name_H-M   'P 1'
#
loop_
_entity.id
_entity.type
_entity.pdbx_description
1 polymer ?
#
loop_
_entity_poly.entity_id
_entity_poly.type
_entity_poly.pdbx_seq_one_letter_code
_entity_poly.pdbx_strand_id
1 'polypeptide(L)'
;DVARGMIHMVQNRVNDVVNLGSGEEVRISDIASVIGTYFGTEIEYDVSKPNGDKRRQMNTDRMKSYGFEREYTLEMGLKETIEYYEELQT
;
A
#
# COMPACT_ATOMS: atom_id res chain seq x y z
N ASP A 1 -2.39 -8.54 0.49
CA ASP A 1 -0.99 -8.93 0.19
C ASP A 1 -0.13 -9.12 1.44
N VAL A 2 -0.20 -8.22 2.43
CA VAL A 2 0.61 -8.37 3.65
C VAL A 2 0.27 -9.67 4.38
N ALA A 3 -1.01 -9.96 4.55
CA ALA A 3 -1.44 -11.22 5.20
C ALA A 3 -0.96 -12.44 4.41
N ARG A 4 -1.07 -12.42 3.08
CA ARG A 4 -0.55 -13.49 2.21
C ARG A 4 0.96 -13.64 2.37
N GLY A 5 1.68 -12.53 2.45
CA GLY A 5 3.12 -12.52 2.64
C GLY A 5 3.51 -13.16 3.98
N MET A 6 2.80 -12.84 5.04
CA MET A 6 3.05 -13.43 6.36
C MET A 6 2.85 -14.94 6.33
N ILE A 7 1.76 -15.42 5.71
CA ILE A 7 1.49 -16.85 5.57
C ILE A 7 2.58 -17.53 4.74
N HIS A 8 2.99 -16.90 3.63
CA HIS A 8 4.05 -17.41 2.76
C HIS A 8 5.36 -17.63 3.53
N MET A 9 5.75 -16.66 4.35
CA MET A 9 6.98 -16.75 5.11
C MET A 9 6.92 -17.87 6.16
N VAL A 10 5.77 -18.05 6.81
CA VAL A 10 5.58 -19.14 7.78
C VAL A 10 5.61 -20.51 7.09
N GLN A 11 4.91 -20.65 5.96
CA GLN A 11 4.87 -21.91 5.22
C GLN A 11 6.23 -22.32 4.67
N ASN A 12 7.06 -21.35 4.31
CA ASN A 12 8.41 -21.59 3.80
C ASN A 12 9.48 -21.61 4.90
N ARG A 13 9.07 -21.56 6.17
CA ARG A 13 9.95 -21.63 7.34
C ARG A 13 11.07 -20.59 7.31
N VAL A 14 10.74 -19.37 6.85
CA VAL A 14 11.69 -18.27 6.82
C VAL A 14 12.00 -17.82 8.25
N ASN A 15 13.27 -17.91 8.61
CA ASN A 15 13.77 -17.48 9.92
C ASN A 15 14.66 -16.24 9.74
N ASP A 16 14.04 -15.14 9.32
CA ASP A 16 14.75 -13.93 8.95
C ASP A 16 13.80 -12.74 9.07
N VAL A 17 14.34 -11.54 9.15
CA VAL A 17 13.55 -10.31 9.11
C VAL A 17 13.31 -9.95 7.64
N VAL A 18 12.04 -9.87 7.24
CA VAL A 18 11.65 -9.63 5.86
C VAL A 18 10.68 -8.45 5.79
N ASN A 19 11.02 -7.46 5.00
CA ASN A 19 10.10 -6.36 4.72
C ASN A 19 9.05 -6.81 3.71
N LEU A 20 7.78 -6.59 4.04
CA LEU A 20 6.66 -6.88 3.15
C LEU A 20 6.08 -5.56 2.63
N GLY A 21 6.18 -5.35 1.34
CA GLY A 21 5.69 -4.14 0.72
C GLY A 21 5.80 -4.20 -0.80
N SER A 22 5.36 -3.15 -1.47
CA SER A 22 5.40 -3.07 -2.93
C SER A 22 6.80 -2.79 -3.48
N GLY A 23 7.65 -2.18 -2.68
CA GLY A 23 8.93 -1.66 -3.14
C GLY A 23 8.81 -0.39 -3.97
N GLU A 24 7.61 0.09 -4.21
CA GLU A 24 7.38 1.32 -4.96
C GLU A 24 7.33 2.52 -4.02
N GLU A 25 7.86 3.63 -4.50
CA GLU A 25 7.79 4.90 -3.82
C GLU A 25 6.59 5.67 -4.35
N VAL A 26 5.62 5.94 -3.49
CA VAL A 26 4.36 6.58 -3.87
C VAL A 26 4.17 7.85 -3.04
N ARG A 27 3.82 8.94 -3.71
CA ARG A 27 3.49 10.20 -3.04
C ARG A 27 2.07 10.16 -2.49
N ILE A 28 1.86 10.80 -1.34
CA ILE A 28 0.51 10.92 -0.76
C ILE A 28 -0.41 11.67 -1.73
N SER A 29 0.13 12.65 -2.50
CA SER A 29 -0.64 13.34 -3.52
C SER A 29 -1.17 12.40 -4.62
N ASP A 30 -0.41 11.35 -4.96
CA ASP A 30 -0.84 10.36 -5.95
C ASP A 30 -1.99 9.52 -5.40
N ILE A 31 -1.92 9.13 -4.14
CA ILE A 31 -3.00 8.40 -3.46
C ILE A 31 -4.26 9.27 -3.37
N ALA A 32 -4.09 10.54 -2.99
CA ALA A 32 -5.19 11.49 -2.91
C ALA A 32 -5.87 11.69 -4.27
N SER A 33 -5.07 11.77 -5.34
CA SER A 33 -5.59 11.90 -6.71
C SER A 33 -6.44 10.72 -7.13
N VAL A 34 -6.01 9.49 -6.81
CA VAL A 34 -6.78 8.27 -7.11
C VAL A 34 -8.12 8.30 -6.40
N ILE A 35 -8.13 8.63 -5.11
CA ILE A 35 -9.34 8.70 -4.30
C ILE A 35 -10.27 9.81 -4.80
N GLY A 36 -9.71 10.99 -5.08
CA GLY A 36 -10.47 12.13 -5.60
C GLY A 36 -11.14 11.82 -6.94
N THR A 37 -10.41 11.15 -7.84
CA THR A 37 -10.92 10.72 -9.13
C THR A 37 -12.08 9.73 -8.97
N TYR A 38 -11.95 8.79 -8.06
CA TYR A 38 -13.00 7.80 -7.80
C TYR A 38 -14.31 8.47 -7.37
N PHE A 39 -14.24 9.46 -6.48
CA PHE A 39 -15.41 10.18 -5.97
C PHE A 39 -15.80 11.40 -6.81
N GLY A 40 -15.02 11.76 -7.83
CA GLY A 40 -15.25 12.95 -8.64
C GLY A 40 -15.12 14.24 -7.83
N THR A 41 -14.24 14.29 -6.87
CA THR A 41 -14.06 15.39 -5.92
C THR A 41 -12.71 16.06 -6.10
N GLU A 42 -12.63 17.38 -5.91
CA GLU A 42 -11.37 18.11 -5.89
C GLU A 42 -10.64 17.86 -4.56
N ILE A 43 -9.32 17.85 -4.64
CA ILE A 43 -8.45 17.65 -3.48
C ILE A 43 -7.88 19.00 -3.04
N GLU A 44 -8.05 19.33 -1.75
CA GLU A 44 -7.39 20.46 -1.12
C GLU A 44 -6.26 19.97 -0.22
N TYR A 45 -5.15 20.70 -0.21
CA TYR A 45 -4.00 20.39 0.61
C TYR A 45 -3.86 21.43 1.73
N ASP A 46 -3.84 20.95 2.97
CA ASP A 46 -3.58 21.81 4.12
C ASP A 46 -2.07 21.98 4.29
N VAL A 47 -1.56 23.09 3.78
CA VAL A 47 -0.12 23.40 3.82
C VAL A 47 0.32 23.97 5.16
N SER A 48 -0.62 24.22 6.09
CA SER A 48 -0.31 24.74 7.43
C SER A 48 0.27 23.67 8.36
N LYS A 49 0.12 22.41 8.00
CA LYS A 49 0.60 21.28 8.80
C LYS A 49 2.02 20.89 8.38
N PRO A 50 2.84 20.39 9.32
CA PRO A 50 4.19 19.95 8.97
C PRO A 50 4.15 18.71 8.08
N ASN A 51 5.14 18.61 7.19
CA ASN A 51 5.32 17.41 6.38
C ASN A 51 5.85 16.26 7.25
N GLY A 52 5.49 15.05 6.90
CA GLY A 52 6.12 13.87 7.47
C GLY A 52 7.49 13.61 6.86
N ASP A 53 7.94 12.37 6.91
CA ASP A 53 9.22 11.99 6.31
C ASP A 53 9.20 12.22 4.81
N LYS A 54 10.29 12.76 4.27
CA LYS A 54 10.40 13.05 2.84
C LYS A 54 10.38 11.79 1.99
N ARG A 55 10.90 10.69 2.53
CA ARG A 55 11.05 9.46 1.78
C ARG A 55 11.00 8.25 2.72
N ARG A 56 10.12 7.33 2.40
CA ARG A 56 10.03 6.03 3.08
C ARG A 56 9.85 4.95 2.04
N GLN A 57 10.96 4.42 1.57
CA GLN A 57 10.95 3.30 0.65
C GLN A 57 11.48 2.05 1.34
N MET A 58 10.75 0.97 1.20
CA MET A 58 11.09 -0.31 1.79
C MET A 58 11.88 -1.13 0.78
N ASN A 59 13.01 -1.72 1.22
CA ASN A 59 13.75 -2.65 0.39
C ASN A 59 13.08 -4.03 0.46
N THR A 60 12.59 -4.52 -0.67
CA THR A 60 11.86 -5.78 -0.78
C THR A 60 12.66 -6.91 -1.46
N ASP A 61 13.96 -6.74 -1.60
CA ASP A 61 14.82 -7.75 -2.27
C ASP A 61 14.74 -9.11 -1.56
N ARG A 62 14.76 -9.10 -0.23
CA ARG A 62 14.68 -10.32 0.56
C ARG A 62 13.33 -11.01 0.40
N MET A 63 12.25 -10.24 0.38
CA MET A 63 10.89 -10.75 0.12
C MET A 63 10.84 -11.48 -1.21
N LYS A 64 11.38 -10.87 -2.26
CA LYS A 64 11.43 -11.45 -3.61
C LYS A 64 12.30 -12.69 -3.67
N SER A 65 13.41 -12.68 -2.92
CA SER A 65 14.33 -13.84 -2.87
C SER A 65 13.66 -15.08 -2.27
N TYR A 66 12.66 -14.89 -1.41
CA TYR A 66 11.85 -15.99 -0.86
C TYR A 66 10.63 -16.33 -1.73
N GLY A 67 10.54 -15.76 -2.91
CA GLY A 67 9.52 -16.13 -3.89
C GLY A 67 8.17 -15.47 -3.71
N PHE A 68 8.07 -14.42 -2.89
CA PHE A 68 6.81 -13.71 -2.68
C PHE A 68 6.75 -12.44 -3.53
N GLU A 69 5.63 -12.23 -4.19
CA GLU A 69 5.34 -11.02 -4.95
C GLU A 69 3.92 -10.55 -4.63
N ARG A 70 3.69 -9.24 -4.74
CA ARG A 70 2.36 -8.66 -4.56
C ARG A 70 1.42 -9.08 -5.70
N GLU A 71 0.14 -9.19 -5.39
CA GLU A 71 -0.92 -9.40 -6.40
C GLU A 71 -1.70 -8.13 -6.70
N TYR A 72 -1.74 -7.19 -5.77
CA TYR A 72 -2.53 -5.97 -5.88
C TYR A 72 -1.64 -4.78 -6.20
N THR A 73 -2.01 -4.02 -7.23
CA THR A 73 -1.44 -2.69 -7.45
C THR A 73 -2.03 -1.73 -6.44
N LEU A 74 -1.43 -0.55 -6.28
CA LEU A 74 -1.97 0.48 -5.39
C LEU A 74 -3.41 0.84 -5.78
N GLU A 75 -3.68 1.02 -7.07
CA GLU A 75 -5.01 1.37 -7.56
C GLU A 75 -6.04 0.29 -7.27
N MET A 76 -5.70 -0.98 -7.50
CA MET A 76 -6.57 -2.12 -7.20
C MET A 76 -6.88 -2.21 -5.71
N GLY A 77 -5.87 -2.06 -4.87
CA GLY A 77 -6.03 -2.10 -3.41
C GLY A 77 -6.87 -0.95 -2.88
N LEU A 78 -6.64 0.26 -3.38
CA LEU A 78 -7.44 1.43 -3.01
C LEU A 78 -8.90 1.27 -3.43
N LYS A 79 -9.14 0.78 -4.63
CA LYS A 79 -10.51 0.56 -5.13
C LYS A 79 -11.27 -0.43 -4.24
N GLU A 80 -10.67 -1.57 -3.91
CA GLU A 80 -11.30 -2.54 -3.02
C GLU A 80 -11.55 -1.96 -1.63
N THR A 81 -10.60 -1.20 -1.10
CA THR A 81 -10.75 -0.55 0.20
C THR A 81 -11.92 0.44 0.20
N ILE A 82 -12.04 1.24 -0.84
CA ILE A 82 -13.12 2.22 -0.99
C ILE A 82 -14.47 1.50 -1.09
N GLU A 83 -14.57 0.47 -1.91
CA GLU A 83 -15.79 -0.31 -2.09
C GLU A 83 -16.24 -0.95 -0.77
N TYR A 84 -15.29 -1.50 -0.02
CA TYR A 84 -15.58 -2.08 1.29
C TYR A 84 -16.10 -1.01 2.27
N TYR A 85 -15.47 0.17 2.28
CA TYR A 85 -15.90 1.28 3.13
C TYR A 85 -17.31 1.75 2.77
N GLU A 86 -17.63 1.84 1.48
CA GLU A 86 -18.97 2.22 1.02
C GLU A 86 -20.02 1.21 1.46
N GLU A 87 -19.73 -0.08 1.41
CA GLU A 87 -20.63 -1.14 1.89
C GLU A 87 -20.94 -0.98 3.36
N LEU A 88 -19.96 -0.57 4.18
CA LEU A 88 -20.17 -0.35 5.61
C LEU A 88 -21.06 0.87 5.89
N GLN A 89 -21.19 1.80 4.96
CA GLN A 89 -21.97 3.03 5.11
C GLN A 89 -23.45 2.87 4.69
N THR A 90 -23.80 1.76 4.04
CA THR A 90 -25.17 1.52 3.57
C THR A 90 -26.06 0.72 4.56
#